data_8f69c775b2df2ed3d92fc7fc96af66d8
#
_entry.id   8f69c775b2df2ed3d92fc7fc96af66d8
#
_cell.length_a   1.000
_cell.length_b   1.000
_cell.length_c   1.000
_cell.angle_alpha   90.00
_cell.angle_beta   90.00
_cell.angle_gamma   90.00
#
_symmetry.space_group_name_H-M   'P 1'
#
loop_
_entity.id
_entity.type
_entity.pdbx_description
1 polymer ?
#
loop_
_entity_poly.entity_id
_entity_poly.type
_entity_poly.pdbx_seq_one_letter_code
_entity_poly.pdbx_strand_id
1 'polypeptide(L)'
;MPESIIYHEHMKKSFSYLPLALALMGGMAACQRSGDAIRLEPLGDSLTVVRVDNPARYLLLPIQESSPEGLVKLDKGDPADMAMDVRLAVDSVDYYVPFELSATDGEAKVVIDGVPSDAICWSRLAVSDTFDTRNTDLYRPIYHHTPLYGWMNDANGLVYKDGEYHLYFQYNPYGSMWGNMHWGHSVSRDLVRWEPLPPAIARDTLGHIFSGSSVVDHLNSAGYGENALIAFYTSASDRNGQIQCMAYSTDNGRTFTKYENNPVLTPFDGLRDFRDPKVFWYEPEQKWYMIVSADKEMRFYASANLKDWEYLSGFGEGYGAQPNQFECPDFIQLPVDGNADRKKWVMIVNVNPGGPFGGSATEYFVGDFDGKTFTCDSKPQVAKWLDFGKDHYATVCFSNTGERVVAMPWMSNWQYANITPIRQYRGANGLPRELSLYSKDGEIYMAADAVDELQSLRKETRELGDLTVDGSYLVNEILPDNEGAYELEMTVVPDKSGIAGLELANSKGERTMVYLDLAAKRVVMDRTESGLTAFGERATPHVKENHDRRKTTAVNYVNDFALGTWAPLSLCEGKAYRLHLFVDKCSMELFVDDGRVAMTNLIFPTEVYNQLRLYTEGGTAQVKGLKIHRLAI
;
A
#
# COMPACT_ATOMS: atom_id res chain seq x y z
N MET A 1 50.98 -33.44 -32.80
CA MET A 1 50.19 -33.74 -34.01
C MET A 1 48.74 -33.66 -33.59
N PRO A 2 47.95 -32.84 -34.26
CA PRO A 2 46.65 -32.42 -33.77
C PRO A 2 45.54 -33.26 -34.40
N GLU A 3 44.52 -33.55 -33.61
CA GLU A 3 43.25 -34.07 -34.11
C GLU A 3 42.16 -33.01 -34.02
N SER A 4 41.43 -32.96 -35.11
CA SER A 4 40.47 -32.00 -35.55
C SER A 4 39.18 -31.94 -34.73
N ILE A 5 38.77 -30.73 -34.40
CA ILE A 5 37.50 -30.43 -33.78
C ILE A 5 36.45 -30.24 -34.89
N ILE A 6 35.41 -31.04 -34.89
CA ILE A 6 34.23 -30.91 -35.73
C ILE A 6 33.23 -29.98 -35.02
N TYR A 7 32.95 -28.82 -35.64
CA TYR A 7 31.87 -27.94 -35.25
C TYR A 7 30.53 -28.49 -35.73
N HIS A 8 29.62 -28.74 -34.79
CA HIS A 8 28.20 -28.88 -35.11
C HIS A 8 27.51 -27.52 -34.92
N GLU A 9 27.09 -26.95 -36.03
CA GLU A 9 26.15 -25.82 -36.07
C GLU A 9 24.76 -26.30 -35.60
N HIS A 10 24.33 -25.83 -34.46
CA HIS A 10 22.92 -25.88 -34.10
C HIS A 10 22.22 -24.60 -34.59
N MET A 11 21.39 -24.77 -35.62
CA MET A 11 20.46 -23.78 -36.12
C MET A 11 19.58 -23.24 -34.98
N LYS A 12 19.77 -21.97 -34.64
CA LYS A 12 18.83 -21.21 -33.82
C LYS A 12 17.57 -20.97 -34.66
N LYS A 13 16.50 -21.69 -34.36
CA LYS A 13 15.15 -21.28 -34.76
C LYS A 13 14.77 -20.04 -33.98
N SER A 14 14.85 -18.88 -34.62
CA SER A 14 14.26 -17.65 -34.11
C SER A 14 12.74 -17.78 -34.20
N PHE A 15 12.08 -18.00 -33.09
CA PHE A 15 10.65 -17.74 -33.00
C PHE A 15 10.47 -16.22 -32.88
N SER A 16 10.12 -15.59 -33.98
CA SER A 16 9.60 -14.24 -33.98
C SER A 16 8.21 -14.29 -33.33
N TYR A 17 8.12 -13.90 -32.04
CA TYR A 17 6.85 -13.53 -31.47
C TYR A 17 6.47 -12.16 -32.03
N LEU A 18 5.56 -12.14 -33.00
CA LEU A 18 4.76 -10.98 -33.31
C LEU A 18 3.97 -10.65 -32.03
N PRO A 19 4.07 -9.45 -31.47
CA PRO A 19 3.11 -9.03 -30.50
C PRO A 19 1.78 -8.86 -31.25
N LEU A 20 0.82 -9.69 -30.93
CA LEU A 20 -0.58 -9.46 -31.26
C LEU A 20 -1.06 -8.28 -30.40
N ALA A 21 -0.65 -7.08 -30.78
CA ALA A 21 -1.31 -5.86 -30.38
C ALA A 21 -2.63 -5.80 -31.16
N LEU A 22 -3.59 -6.63 -30.78
CA LEU A 22 -4.97 -6.38 -31.14
C LEU A 22 -5.38 -5.14 -30.33
N ALA A 23 -5.33 -4.01 -31.03
CA ALA A 23 -5.95 -2.80 -30.61
C ALA A 23 -7.43 -3.08 -30.31
N LEU A 24 -7.76 -3.25 -29.05
CA LEU A 24 -9.09 -2.91 -28.55
C LEU A 24 -9.21 -1.38 -28.64
N MET A 25 -9.43 -0.89 -29.86
CA MET A 25 -10.09 0.38 -30.07
C MET A 25 -11.57 0.18 -29.65
N GLY A 26 -11.76 -0.08 -28.36
CA GLY A 26 -13.04 0.16 -27.70
C GLY A 26 -13.28 1.65 -27.79
N GLY A 27 -14.28 2.05 -28.58
CA GLY A 27 -14.54 3.42 -28.91
C GLY A 27 -14.58 4.33 -27.70
N MET A 28 -13.55 5.13 -27.50
CA MET A 28 -13.67 6.40 -26.83
C MET A 28 -14.55 7.28 -27.71
N ALA A 29 -15.86 7.16 -27.56
CA ALA A 29 -16.78 8.24 -27.91
C ALA A 29 -16.62 9.31 -26.83
N ALA A 30 -15.41 9.88 -26.69
CA ALA A 30 -15.27 11.20 -26.11
C ALA A 30 -16.10 12.11 -27.02
N CYS A 31 -17.11 12.78 -26.49
CA CYS A 31 -17.70 13.92 -27.15
C CYS A 31 -16.60 14.97 -27.33
N GLN A 32 -15.83 14.88 -28.41
CA GLN A 32 -14.97 15.96 -28.86
C GLN A 32 -15.92 17.12 -29.18
N ARG A 33 -15.90 18.16 -28.38
CA ARG A 33 -16.47 19.44 -28.77
C ARG A 33 -15.68 19.88 -29.99
N SER A 34 -16.36 20.05 -31.12
CA SER A 34 -15.79 20.65 -32.30
C SER A 34 -15.47 22.12 -32.00
N GLY A 35 -14.25 22.44 -31.62
CA GLY A 35 -13.80 23.78 -31.28
C GLY A 35 -12.60 23.89 -30.36
N ASP A 36 -12.21 22.83 -29.65
CA ASP A 36 -11.07 22.89 -28.73
C ASP A 36 -9.76 22.68 -29.51
N ALA A 37 -9.16 23.75 -29.94
CA ALA A 37 -7.87 23.68 -30.63
C ALA A 37 -6.74 23.72 -29.61
N ILE A 38 -6.06 22.57 -29.42
CA ILE A 38 -4.76 22.55 -28.75
C ILE A 38 -3.74 23.19 -29.71
N ARG A 39 -3.08 24.25 -29.24
CA ARG A 39 -2.00 24.91 -29.95
C ARG A 39 -0.69 24.68 -29.21
N LEU A 40 0.31 24.22 -29.93
CA LEU A 40 1.65 23.98 -29.40
C LEU A 40 2.56 25.15 -29.81
N GLU A 41 3.23 25.75 -28.85
CA GLU A 41 4.23 26.82 -29.05
C GLU A 41 5.59 26.33 -28.52
N PRO A 42 6.42 25.67 -29.32
CA PRO A 42 7.78 25.31 -28.91
C PRO A 42 8.60 26.57 -28.64
N LEU A 43 9.22 26.66 -27.48
CA LEU A 43 10.10 27.77 -27.08
C LEU A 43 11.57 27.36 -27.03
N GLY A 44 11.88 26.07 -27.26
CA GLY A 44 13.19 25.48 -27.25
C GLY A 44 13.15 23.99 -27.56
N ASP A 45 14.25 23.29 -27.36
CA ASP A 45 14.37 21.87 -27.68
C ASP A 45 13.55 20.98 -26.73
N SER A 46 13.25 21.44 -25.52
CA SER A 46 12.51 20.71 -24.49
C SER A 46 11.37 21.50 -23.86
N LEU A 47 11.23 22.78 -24.16
CA LEU A 47 10.23 23.66 -23.56
C LEU A 47 9.12 23.95 -24.57
N THR A 48 7.89 23.58 -24.25
CA THR A 48 6.70 23.83 -25.07
C THR A 48 5.58 24.40 -24.23
N VAL A 49 4.89 25.42 -24.76
CA VAL A 49 3.63 25.91 -24.20
C VAL A 49 2.47 25.28 -24.96
N VAL A 50 1.59 24.64 -24.23
CA VAL A 50 0.33 24.09 -24.72
C VAL A 50 -0.77 25.07 -24.38
N ARG A 51 -1.42 25.64 -25.40
CA ARG A 51 -2.57 26.52 -25.23
C ARG A 51 -3.84 25.78 -25.61
N VAL A 52 -4.86 25.93 -24.78
CA VAL A 52 -6.17 25.31 -25.01
C VAL A 52 -7.22 26.40 -24.94
N ASP A 53 -7.86 26.70 -26.07
CA ASP A 53 -8.94 27.68 -26.15
C ASP A 53 -10.24 27.06 -25.63
N ASN A 54 -10.97 27.79 -24.75
CA ASN A 54 -12.19 27.30 -24.09
C ASN A 54 -12.03 25.90 -23.52
N PRO A 55 -11.11 25.71 -22.54
CA PRO A 55 -10.69 24.40 -22.10
C PRO A 55 -11.85 23.56 -21.56
N ALA A 56 -11.87 22.28 -21.92
CA ALA A 56 -12.60 21.26 -21.20
C ALA A 56 -11.99 21.08 -19.80
N ARG A 57 -12.62 20.26 -18.97
CA ARG A 57 -12.15 20.04 -17.58
C ARG A 57 -10.71 19.54 -17.50
N TYR A 58 -10.32 18.66 -18.41
CA TYR A 58 -9.02 18.00 -18.37
C TYR A 58 -8.24 18.15 -19.68
N LEU A 59 -6.92 18.32 -19.54
CA LEU A 59 -5.93 17.92 -20.55
C LEU A 59 -5.52 16.48 -20.24
N LEU A 60 -5.75 15.55 -21.16
CA LEU A 60 -5.35 14.16 -21.03
C LEU A 60 -3.88 14.04 -21.44
N LEU A 61 -3.02 13.65 -20.48
CA LEU A 61 -1.59 13.50 -20.66
C LEU A 61 -1.27 12.05 -21.00
N PRO A 62 -0.66 11.77 -22.17
CA PRO A 62 -0.19 10.44 -22.53
C PRO A 62 1.09 10.10 -21.75
N ILE A 63 1.09 9.00 -21.01
CA ILE A 63 2.17 8.55 -20.14
C ILE A 63 2.94 7.41 -20.76
N GLN A 64 4.26 7.44 -20.59
CA GLN A 64 5.15 6.32 -20.81
C GLN A 64 6.05 6.16 -19.59
N GLU A 65 5.84 5.09 -18.81
CA GLU A 65 6.55 4.89 -17.52
C GLU A 65 8.07 4.83 -17.66
N SER A 66 8.56 4.41 -18.82
CA SER A 66 9.99 4.34 -19.12
C SER A 66 10.62 5.67 -19.53
N SER A 67 9.81 6.71 -19.80
CA SER A 67 10.32 8.04 -20.16
C SER A 67 10.94 8.76 -18.98
N PRO A 68 11.90 9.68 -19.21
CA PRO A 68 12.33 10.64 -18.20
C PRO A 68 11.17 11.49 -17.69
N GLU A 69 11.29 11.99 -16.46
CA GLU A 69 10.37 12.98 -15.93
C GLU A 69 10.57 14.33 -16.62
N GLY A 70 9.48 14.89 -17.11
CA GLY A 70 9.36 16.28 -17.49
C GLY A 70 8.52 17.05 -16.48
N LEU A 71 8.49 18.36 -16.59
CA LEU A 71 7.70 19.25 -15.73
C LEU A 71 6.44 19.71 -16.47
N VAL A 72 5.28 19.58 -15.84
CA VAL A 72 3.99 20.05 -16.35
C VAL A 72 3.38 21.03 -15.36
N LYS A 73 3.12 22.26 -15.81
CA LYS A 73 2.58 23.33 -14.97
C LYS A 73 1.41 24.03 -15.65
N LEU A 74 0.28 24.16 -14.94
CA LEU A 74 -0.78 25.09 -15.33
C LEU A 74 -0.33 26.52 -14.95
N ASP A 75 -0.11 27.35 -15.95
CA ASP A 75 0.34 28.74 -15.76
C ASP A 75 -0.86 29.66 -15.61
N LYS A 76 -1.15 30.04 -14.38
CA LYS A 76 -2.20 31.03 -14.02
C LYS A 76 -1.63 32.44 -13.80
N GLY A 77 -0.31 32.58 -14.01
CA GLY A 77 0.40 33.84 -13.75
C GLY A 77 0.78 34.05 -12.29
N ASP A 78 0.61 33.03 -11.44
CA ASP A 78 1.00 33.08 -10.04
C ASP A 78 2.39 32.43 -9.87
N PRO A 79 3.36 33.09 -9.20
CA PRO A 79 4.64 32.48 -8.85
C PRO A 79 4.50 31.19 -8.01
N ALA A 80 3.36 31.00 -7.34
CA ALA A 80 3.05 29.80 -6.57
C ALA A 80 2.48 28.66 -7.42
N ASP A 81 2.29 28.82 -8.74
CA ASP A 81 1.84 27.76 -9.63
C ASP A 81 2.85 26.60 -9.61
N MET A 82 2.39 25.42 -9.19
CA MET A 82 3.23 24.23 -9.04
C MET A 82 3.45 23.50 -10.36
N ALA A 83 4.69 23.12 -10.62
CA ALA A 83 5.02 22.13 -11.64
C ALA A 83 4.94 20.72 -11.05
N MET A 84 4.40 19.80 -11.83
CA MET A 84 4.31 18.37 -11.51
C MET A 84 5.30 17.58 -12.35
N ASP A 85 5.92 16.58 -11.74
CA ASP A 85 6.84 15.66 -12.41
C ASP A 85 6.02 14.61 -13.16
N VAL A 86 6.09 14.58 -14.48
CA VAL A 86 5.25 13.72 -15.34
C VAL A 86 6.10 13.02 -16.41
N ARG A 87 5.91 11.71 -16.55
CA ARG A 87 6.60 10.89 -17.57
C ARG A 87 5.80 10.88 -18.87
N LEU A 88 5.86 11.97 -19.61
CA LEU A 88 5.16 12.09 -20.89
C LEU A 88 5.74 11.13 -21.95
N ALA A 89 4.87 10.63 -22.81
CA ALA A 89 5.21 9.64 -23.82
C ALA A 89 6.18 10.19 -24.86
N VAL A 90 7.36 9.58 -24.95
CA VAL A 90 8.38 9.87 -25.97
C VAL A 90 8.20 8.98 -27.18
N ASP A 91 8.14 7.65 -26.99
CA ASP A 91 8.09 6.65 -28.07
C ASP A 91 6.77 5.87 -28.15
N SER A 92 6.11 5.66 -27.01
CA SER A 92 4.87 4.88 -26.90
C SER A 92 3.99 5.41 -25.80
N VAL A 93 2.68 5.14 -25.85
CA VAL A 93 1.74 5.50 -24.79
C VAL A 93 1.36 4.24 -24.03
N ASP A 94 1.65 4.21 -22.71
CA ASP A 94 1.23 3.14 -21.83
C ASP A 94 -0.23 3.34 -21.37
N TYR A 95 -0.58 4.56 -20.96
CA TYR A 95 -1.93 4.98 -20.51
C TYR A 95 -2.03 6.51 -20.49
N TYR A 96 -3.19 7.02 -20.07
CA TYR A 96 -3.44 8.45 -19.90
C TYR A 96 -3.72 8.79 -18.44
N VAL A 97 -3.41 10.04 -18.06
CA VAL A 97 -3.84 10.65 -16.78
C VAL A 97 -4.51 12.00 -17.04
N PRO A 98 -5.49 12.40 -16.21
CA PRO A 98 -6.15 13.70 -16.34
C PRO A 98 -5.31 14.79 -15.65
N PHE A 99 -5.11 15.91 -16.33
CA PHE A 99 -4.54 17.12 -15.77
C PHE A 99 -5.60 18.21 -15.78
N GLU A 100 -5.99 18.72 -14.62
CA GLU A 100 -7.16 19.58 -14.46
C GLU A 100 -6.92 20.99 -14.99
N LEU A 101 -7.83 21.48 -15.85
CA LEU A 101 -7.82 22.82 -16.45
C LEU A 101 -8.97 23.71 -15.96
N SER A 102 -9.94 23.18 -15.21
CA SER A 102 -11.21 23.84 -14.89
C SER A 102 -11.11 25.13 -14.07
N ALA A 103 -9.91 25.46 -13.57
CA ALA A 103 -9.67 26.71 -12.85
C ALA A 103 -9.32 27.87 -13.79
N THR A 104 -9.44 27.71 -15.12
CA THR A 104 -9.07 28.73 -16.11
C THR A 104 -10.29 29.23 -16.90
N ASP A 105 -10.42 30.53 -17.03
CA ASP A 105 -11.43 31.18 -17.88
C ASP A 105 -10.83 31.53 -19.25
N GLY A 106 -11.51 31.11 -20.33
CA GLY A 106 -11.14 31.43 -21.70
C GLY A 106 -10.03 30.59 -22.29
N GLU A 107 -8.76 30.86 -22.01
CA GLU A 107 -7.60 30.12 -22.48
C GLU A 107 -6.86 29.48 -21.30
N ALA A 108 -6.58 28.19 -21.36
CA ALA A 108 -5.65 27.50 -20.46
C ALA A 108 -4.24 27.46 -21.07
N LYS A 109 -3.24 27.79 -20.27
CA LYS A 109 -1.83 27.76 -20.65
C LYS A 109 -1.10 26.72 -19.80
N VAL A 110 -0.65 25.64 -20.42
CA VAL A 110 0.14 24.59 -19.76
C VAL A 110 1.57 24.65 -20.27
N VAL A 111 2.52 24.86 -19.37
CA VAL A 111 3.95 24.87 -19.67
C VAL A 111 4.50 23.47 -19.42
N ILE A 112 5.13 22.89 -20.43
CA ILE A 112 5.78 21.56 -20.35
C ILE A 112 7.26 21.73 -20.67
N ASP A 113 8.12 21.28 -19.76
CA ASP A 113 9.58 21.33 -19.92
C ASP A 113 10.21 19.95 -19.72
N GLY A 114 11.39 19.72 -20.30
CA GLY A 114 12.13 18.46 -20.21
C GLY A 114 11.63 17.36 -21.15
N VAL A 115 10.76 17.69 -22.13
CA VAL A 115 10.21 16.72 -23.11
C VAL A 115 10.70 17.04 -24.51
N PRO A 116 11.32 16.07 -25.23
CA PRO A 116 11.83 16.30 -26.58
C PRO A 116 10.74 16.81 -27.55
N SER A 117 11.12 17.69 -28.46
CA SER A 117 10.17 18.30 -29.42
C SER A 117 9.59 17.31 -30.44
N ASP A 118 10.22 16.16 -30.64
CA ASP A 118 9.80 15.06 -31.51
C ASP A 118 9.05 13.94 -30.77
N ALA A 119 8.81 14.08 -29.45
CA ALA A 119 8.09 13.11 -28.65
C ALA A 119 6.65 12.89 -29.16
N ILE A 120 6.16 11.65 -29.12
CA ILE A 120 4.81 11.33 -29.63
C ILE A 120 3.70 11.97 -28.77
N CYS A 121 3.97 12.33 -27.54
CA CYS A 121 2.99 12.95 -26.64
C CYS A 121 2.33 14.16 -27.28
N TRP A 122 3.07 14.98 -28.04
CA TRP A 122 2.54 16.22 -28.65
C TRP A 122 1.36 15.97 -29.59
N SER A 123 1.38 14.87 -30.32
CA SER A 123 0.29 14.44 -31.22
C SER A 123 -0.81 13.63 -30.50
N ARG A 124 -0.62 13.32 -29.23
CA ARG A 124 -1.50 12.47 -28.43
C ARG A 124 -2.20 13.20 -27.28
N LEU A 125 -1.86 14.48 -27.03
CA LEU A 125 -2.61 15.31 -26.11
C LEU A 125 -4.06 15.42 -26.57
N ALA A 126 -4.99 15.37 -25.63
CA ALA A 126 -6.41 15.54 -25.90
C ALA A 126 -7.07 16.31 -24.76
N VAL A 127 -8.19 16.97 -25.02
CA VAL A 127 -9.02 17.63 -24.00
C VAL A 127 -10.32 16.85 -23.81
N SER A 128 -10.81 16.77 -22.58
CA SER A 128 -12.05 16.08 -22.26
C SER A 128 -12.70 16.62 -20.99
N ASP A 129 -14.03 16.66 -20.95
CA ASP A 129 -14.77 16.97 -19.71
C ASP A 129 -14.83 15.77 -18.74
N THR A 130 -14.47 14.58 -19.20
CA THR A 130 -14.50 13.33 -18.42
C THR A 130 -13.21 12.55 -18.59
N PHE A 131 -12.89 11.77 -17.57
CA PHE A 131 -11.82 10.77 -17.62
C PHE A 131 -12.39 9.40 -17.24
N ASP A 132 -12.15 8.40 -18.09
CA ASP A 132 -12.62 7.04 -17.83
C ASP A 132 -11.72 6.38 -16.79
N THR A 133 -12.28 6.18 -15.60
CA THR A 133 -11.61 5.53 -14.48
C THR A 133 -11.91 4.02 -14.41
N ARG A 134 -12.71 3.49 -15.34
CA ARG A 134 -12.98 2.04 -15.40
C ARG A 134 -11.70 1.34 -15.85
N ASN A 135 -11.07 0.70 -14.93
CA ASN A 135 -9.86 -0.07 -15.17
C ASN A 135 -10.20 -1.53 -15.33
N THR A 136 -9.88 -2.10 -16.49
CA THR A 136 -10.08 -3.52 -16.83
C THR A 136 -8.77 -4.31 -16.71
N ASP A 137 -7.77 -3.79 -16.00
CA ASP A 137 -6.52 -4.48 -15.74
C ASP A 137 -6.80 -5.85 -15.10
N LEU A 138 -6.09 -6.88 -15.58
CA LEU A 138 -6.22 -8.25 -15.08
C LEU A 138 -6.06 -8.32 -13.55
N TYR A 139 -5.19 -7.49 -13.00
CA TYR A 139 -4.84 -7.47 -11.58
C TYR A 139 -5.61 -6.42 -10.77
N ARG A 140 -6.65 -5.80 -11.34
CA ARG A 140 -7.52 -4.90 -10.56
C ARG A 140 -8.25 -5.70 -9.48
N PRO A 141 -7.98 -5.46 -8.18
CA PRO A 141 -8.67 -6.16 -7.10
C PRO A 141 -10.19 -5.98 -7.17
N ILE A 142 -10.92 -6.97 -6.70
CA ILE A 142 -12.38 -6.92 -6.63
C ILE A 142 -12.84 -6.23 -5.35
N TYR A 143 -12.16 -6.50 -4.23
CA TYR A 143 -12.61 -5.97 -2.93
C TYR A 143 -11.54 -5.21 -2.13
N HIS A 144 -10.26 -5.24 -2.52
CA HIS A 144 -9.26 -4.39 -1.87
C HIS A 144 -9.36 -2.94 -2.35
N HIS A 145 -9.14 -2.00 -1.46
CA HIS A 145 -9.07 -0.59 -1.82
C HIS A 145 -7.86 -0.28 -2.70
N THR A 146 -8.10 0.45 -3.78
CA THR A 146 -7.07 0.96 -4.72
C THR A 146 -7.45 2.35 -5.18
N PRO A 147 -6.49 3.18 -5.63
CA PRO A 147 -6.85 4.42 -6.31
C PRO A 147 -7.53 4.11 -7.64
N LEU A 148 -8.39 5.00 -8.12
CA LEU A 148 -9.01 4.84 -9.43
C LEU A 148 -7.97 4.82 -10.56
N TYR A 149 -6.93 5.64 -10.44
CA TYR A 149 -5.76 5.72 -11.32
C TYR A 149 -4.60 6.33 -10.52
N GLY A 150 -3.38 6.31 -11.08
CA GLY A 150 -2.21 6.86 -10.45
C GLY A 150 -1.55 5.90 -9.44
N TRP A 151 -0.71 6.44 -8.60
CA TRP A 151 0.04 5.68 -7.58
C TRP A 151 -0.55 5.88 -6.20
N MET A 152 -0.55 4.83 -5.38
CA MET A 152 -0.73 4.95 -3.92
C MET A 152 0.29 4.15 -3.14
N ASN A 153 0.65 4.65 -1.95
CA ASN A 153 1.37 3.90 -0.92
C ASN A 153 0.71 4.08 0.47
N ASP A 154 1.39 4.57 1.47
CA ASP A 154 0.97 4.62 2.87
C ASP A 154 -0.46 5.11 3.08
N ALA A 155 -1.21 4.42 3.93
CA ALA A 155 -2.44 4.96 4.50
C ALA A 155 -2.10 6.16 5.40
N ASN A 156 -2.89 7.23 5.29
CA ASN A 156 -2.68 8.49 6.02
C ASN A 156 -3.98 8.95 6.68
N GLY A 157 -3.84 9.73 7.74
CA GLY A 157 -4.94 10.47 8.31
C GLY A 157 -6.17 9.64 8.66
N LEU A 158 -6.02 8.35 8.94
CA LEU A 158 -7.12 7.43 9.21
C LEU A 158 -7.94 7.91 10.41
N VAL A 159 -9.23 8.16 10.19
CA VAL A 159 -10.12 8.67 11.23
C VAL A 159 -11.56 8.22 10.99
N TYR A 160 -12.25 7.88 12.07
CA TYR A 160 -13.68 7.64 12.07
C TYR A 160 -14.42 8.91 12.54
N LYS A 161 -15.36 9.40 11.75
CA LYS A 161 -16.15 10.57 12.12
C LYS A 161 -17.54 10.53 11.49
N ASP A 162 -18.57 10.82 12.27
CA ASP A 162 -19.97 10.97 11.84
C ASP A 162 -20.49 9.80 10.98
N GLY A 163 -20.10 8.55 11.35
CA GLY A 163 -20.54 7.34 10.68
C GLY A 163 -19.72 6.96 9.44
N GLU A 164 -18.60 7.63 9.19
CA GLU A 164 -17.72 7.36 8.07
C GLU A 164 -16.27 7.12 8.54
N TYR A 165 -15.63 6.11 7.96
CA TYR A 165 -14.20 5.91 8.02
C TYR A 165 -13.56 6.68 6.87
N HIS A 166 -12.66 7.61 7.19
CA HIS A 166 -11.88 8.36 6.22
C HIS A 166 -10.53 7.69 6.04
N LEU A 167 -10.22 7.30 4.84
CA LEU A 167 -8.94 6.77 4.39
C LEU A 167 -8.30 7.80 3.48
N TYR A 168 -7.29 8.51 3.97
CA TYR A 168 -6.38 9.26 3.13
C TYR A 168 -5.17 8.38 2.82
N PHE A 169 -4.45 8.69 1.74
CA PHE A 169 -3.30 7.89 1.33
C PHE A 169 -2.32 8.71 0.51
N GLN A 170 -1.06 8.31 0.52
CA GLN A 170 -0.05 8.88 -0.35
C GLN A 170 -0.45 8.66 -1.80
N TYR A 171 -0.53 9.73 -2.60
CA TYR A 171 -1.12 9.69 -3.92
C TYR A 171 -0.36 10.51 -4.95
N ASN A 172 -0.04 9.90 -6.11
CA ASN A 172 0.41 10.59 -7.31
C ASN A 172 -0.67 10.48 -8.40
N PRO A 173 -1.41 11.54 -8.73
CA PRO A 173 -2.42 11.51 -9.78
C PRO A 173 -1.85 11.58 -11.21
N TYR A 174 -0.55 11.82 -11.38
CA TYR A 174 0.06 12.09 -12.68
C TYR A 174 0.91 10.92 -13.22
N GLY A 175 0.74 9.75 -12.66
CA GLY A 175 1.39 8.51 -13.10
C GLY A 175 1.30 7.43 -12.04
N SER A 176 1.43 6.16 -12.45
CA SER A 176 1.37 5.01 -11.53
C SER A 176 2.74 4.63 -10.95
N MET A 177 3.60 5.62 -10.76
CA MET A 177 4.87 5.52 -10.05
C MET A 177 4.93 6.56 -8.94
N TRP A 178 5.78 6.30 -7.93
CA TRP A 178 5.96 7.24 -6.83
C TRP A 178 6.44 8.61 -7.32
N GLY A 179 5.83 9.67 -6.84
CA GLY A 179 6.14 11.06 -7.15
C GLY A 179 4.99 11.97 -6.71
N ASN A 180 5.15 13.28 -6.84
CA ASN A 180 4.10 14.28 -6.64
C ASN A 180 3.17 14.04 -5.45
N MET A 181 3.67 13.65 -4.28
CA MET A 181 2.83 13.20 -3.17
C MET A 181 1.78 14.22 -2.76
N HIS A 182 0.54 13.79 -2.86
CA HIS A 182 -0.68 14.38 -2.34
C HIS A 182 -1.28 13.43 -1.29
N TRP A 183 -2.27 13.85 -0.55
CA TRP A 183 -3.20 12.94 0.11
C TRP A 183 -4.41 12.69 -0.79
N GLY A 184 -4.51 11.47 -1.34
CA GLY A 184 -5.74 10.94 -1.91
C GLY A 184 -6.78 10.72 -0.83
N HIS A 185 -8.04 10.46 -1.19
CA HIS A 185 -9.12 10.31 -0.23
C HIS A 185 -10.16 9.30 -0.69
N SER A 186 -10.57 8.45 0.23
CA SER A 186 -11.75 7.58 0.10
C SER A 186 -12.48 7.51 1.43
N VAL A 187 -13.79 7.26 1.38
CA VAL A 187 -14.62 7.06 2.59
C VAL A 187 -15.34 5.74 2.54
N SER A 188 -15.60 5.15 3.72
CA SER A 188 -16.39 3.94 3.86
C SER A 188 -17.26 4.00 5.11
N ARG A 189 -18.41 3.34 5.08
CA ARG A 189 -19.26 3.16 6.27
C ARG A 189 -19.09 1.81 6.94
N ASP A 190 -18.37 0.90 6.26
CA ASP A 190 -18.23 -0.49 6.67
C ASP A 190 -16.80 -1.03 6.53
N LEU A 191 -15.77 -0.17 6.36
CA LEU A 191 -14.37 -0.53 6.17
C LEU A 191 -14.06 -1.35 4.89
N VAL A 192 -15.07 -1.72 4.13
CA VAL A 192 -14.96 -2.69 3.03
C VAL A 192 -15.31 -2.06 1.69
N ARG A 193 -16.39 -1.27 1.65
CA ARG A 193 -16.83 -0.56 0.43
C ARG A 193 -16.38 0.88 0.50
N TRP A 194 -15.44 1.22 -0.38
CA TRP A 194 -14.80 2.53 -0.39
C TRP A 194 -15.32 3.38 -1.55
N GLU A 195 -15.79 4.58 -1.22
CA GLU A 195 -16.18 5.61 -2.17
C GLU A 195 -15.00 6.57 -2.37
N PRO A 196 -14.44 6.67 -3.60
CA PRO A 196 -13.35 7.59 -3.88
C PRO A 196 -13.83 9.04 -3.93
N LEU A 197 -13.03 9.94 -3.35
CA LEU A 197 -13.24 11.38 -3.33
C LEU A 197 -12.06 12.10 -3.99
N PRO A 198 -12.21 13.40 -4.32
CA PRO A 198 -11.06 14.19 -4.78
C PRO A 198 -9.91 14.19 -3.76
N PRO A 199 -8.65 14.37 -4.19
CA PRO A 199 -7.53 14.52 -3.29
C PRO A 199 -7.79 15.58 -2.22
N ALA A 200 -7.54 15.24 -0.95
CA ALA A 200 -7.87 16.11 0.18
C ALA A 200 -6.82 17.19 0.44
N ILE A 201 -5.53 16.87 0.28
CA ILE A 201 -4.44 17.81 0.49
C ILE A 201 -3.49 17.73 -0.71
N ALA A 202 -3.38 18.79 -1.47
CA ALA A 202 -2.52 18.87 -2.63
C ALA A 202 -1.10 19.36 -2.25
N ARG A 203 -0.09 18.85 -2.97
CA ARG A 203 1.28 19.37 -2.98
C ARG A 203 1.29 20.88 -3.25
N ASP A 204 2.20 21.59 -2.63
CA ASP A 204 2.40 23.04 -2.81
C ASP A 204 3.89 23.43 -2.84
N THR A 205 4.17 24.73 -2.77
CA THR A 205 5.53 25.27 -2.81
C THR A 205 6.38 24.97 -1.56
N LEU A 206 5.78 24.52 -0.45
CA LEU A 206 6.53 24.02 0.70
C LEU A 206 7.12 22.64 0.43
N GLY A 207 6.41 21.80 -0.33
CA GLY A 207 6.90 20.48 -0.69
C GLY A 207 5.80 19.46 -1.01
N HIS A 208 6.22 18.21 -1.09
CA HIS A 208 5.34 17.04 -1.16
C HIS A 208 4.55 16.88 0.14
N ILE A 209 3.35 16.35 0.06
CA ILE A 209 2.55 16.01 1.23
C ILE A 209 2.83 14.54 1.59
N PHE A 210 3.77 14.32 2.51
CA PHE A 210 4.12 13.00 3.01
C PHE A 210 3.15 12.51 4.08
N SER A 211 3.39 11.32 4.61
CA SER A 211 2.51 10.64 5.55
C SER A 211 2.27 11.40 6.84
N GLY A 212 1.19 11.02 7.51
CA GLY A 212 0.77 11.59 8.77
C GLY A 212 -0.58 11.05 9.26
N SER A 213 -1.20 11.78 10.17
CA SER A 213 -2.42 11.35 10.87
C SER A 213 -3.49 12.42 10.92
N SER A 214 -4.71 12.05 11.28
CA SER A 214 -5.81 12.99 11.55
C SER A 214 -6.46 12.69 12.90
N VAL A 215 -6.95 13.74 13.56
CA VAL A 215 -7.70 13.65 14.82
C VAL A 215 -8.96 14.50 14.75
N VAL A 216 -9.97 14.12 15.53
CA VAL A 216 -11.15 14.95 15.80
C VAL A 216 -10.84 15.84 17.00
N ASP A 217 -10.85 17.15 16.81
CA ASP A 217 -10.61 18.12 17.91
C ASP A 217 -11.91 18.38 18.67
N HIS A 218 -12.26 17.46 19.58
CA HIS A 218 -13.48 17.55 20.38
C HIS A 218 -13.51 18.75 21.33
N LEU A 219 -12.34 19.28 21.69
CA LEU A 219 -12.20 20.35 22.65
C LEU A 219 -12.00 21.72 22.00
N ASN A 220 -11.99 21.78 20.66
CA ASN A 220 -11.63 22.99 19.91
C ASN A 220 -10.27 23.56 20.34
N SER A 221 -9.30 22.67 20.60
CA SER A 221 -7.94 23.03 21.05
C SER A 221 -7.21 23.88 20.00
N ALA A 222 -7.41 23.57 18.72
CA ALA A 222 -6.82 24.30 17.60
C ALA A 222 -7.58 25.60 17.24
N GLY A 223 -8.81 25.79 17.74
CA GLY A 223 -9.59 27.00 17.51
C GLY A 223 -10.30 27.07 16.16
N TYR A 224 -10.53 25.93 15.47
CA TYR A 224 -11.23 25.88 14.18
C TYR A 224 -12.68 25.37 14.29
N GLY A 225 -13.18 25.21 15.49
CA GLY A 225 -14.51 24.70 15.80
C GLY A 225 -14.47 23.35 16.48
N GLU A 226 -15.48 23.11 17.32
CA GLU A 226 -15.66 21.81 18.00
C GLU A 226 -15.86 20.71 16.95
N ASN A 227 -15.15 19.59 17.12
CA ASN A 227 -15.16 18.45 16.22
C ASN A 227 -14.58 18.73 14.81
N ALA A 228 -13.81 19.80 14.63
CA ALA A 228 -13.02 19.95 13.41
C ALA A 228 -12.05 18.77 13.22
N LEU A 229 -11.84 18.33 11.99
CA LEU A 229 -10.76 17.39 11.67
C LEU A 229 -9.45 18.16 11.53
N ILE A 230 -8.44 17.72 12.25
CA ILE A 230 -7.10 18.28 12.16
C ILE A 230 -6.17 17.22 11.58
N ALA A 231 -5.60 17.49 10.43
CA ALA A 231 -4.62 16.65 9.76
C ALA A 231 -3.21 17.16 10.04
N PHE A 232 -2.31 16.24 10.38
CA PHE A 232 -0.89 16.49 10.52
C PHE A 232 -0.15 15.68 9.45
N TYR A 233 0.75 16.33 8.74
CA TYR A 233 1.51 15.71 7.64
C TYR A 233 2.92 16.25 7.60
N THR A 234 3.81 15.53 6.96
CA THR A 234 5.15 16.04 6.67
C THR A 234 5.15 16.74 5.33
N SER A 235 5.58 18.00 5.30
CA SER A 235 5.94 18.67 4.06
C SER A 235 7.42 18.37 3.77
N ALA A 236 7.71 17.83 2.57
CA ALA A 236 9.06 17.39 2.21
C ALA A 236 9.54 18.06 0.93
N SER A 237 10.68 18.72 0.99
CA SER A 237 11.34 19.36 -0.16
C SER A 237 12.84 19.44 0.03
N ASP A 238 13.58 19.60 -1.07
CA ASP A 238 15.04 19.82 -1.01
C ASP A 238 15.39 21.14 -0.29
N ARG A 239 14.51 22.13 -0.37
CA ARG A 239 14.72 23.45 0.23
C ARG A 239 14.53 23.45 1.73
N ASN A 240 13.46 22.81 2.22
CA ASN A 240 13.01 22.91 3.62
C ASN A 240 13.31 21.64 4.42
N GLY A 241 13.80 20.57 3.77
CA GLY A 241 13.88 19.25 4.39
C GLY A 241 12.51 18.66 4.67
N GLN A 242 12.39 17.95 5.77
CA GLN A 242 11.14 17.34 6.25
C GLN A 242 10.67 18.07 7.50
N ILE A 243 9.51 18.71 7.42
CA ILE A 243 8.91 19.55 8.46
C ILE A 243 7.46 19.16 8.66
N GLN A 244 6.98 19.22 9.91
CA GLN A 244 5.61 18.83 10.22
C GLN A 244 4.66 20.02 10.04
N CYS A 245 3.60 19.80 9.29
CA CYS A 245 2.59 20.78 8.95
C CYS A 245 1.21 20.32 9.41
N MET A 246 0.28 21.26 9.48
CA MET A 246 -1.09 21.05 9.88
C MET A 246 -2.06 21.61 8.83
N ALA A 247 -3.19 20.91 8.66
CA ALA A 247 -4.36 21.41 7.95
C ALA A 247 -5.63 21.07 8.73
N TYR A 248 -6.71 21.79 8.50
CA TYR A 248 -7.98 21.57 9.18
C TYR A 248 -9.15 21.50 8.21
N SER A 249 -10.18 20.75 8.60
CA SER A 249 -11.43 20.61 7.87
C SER A 249 -12.62 20.86 8.78
N THR A 250 -13.59 21.62 8.29
CA THR A 250 -14.88 21.89 8.97
C THR A 250 -16.07 21.31 8.19
N ASP A 251 -15.82 20.58 7.12
CA ASP A 251 -16.80 19.95 6.24
C ASP A 251 -16.72 18.41 6.24
N ASN A 252 -16.42 17.84 7.40
CA ASN A 252 -16.27 16.39 7.60
C ASN A 252 -15.18 15.77 6.72
N GLY A 253 -14.02 16.43 6.63
CA GLY A 253 -12.85 15.90 5.93
C GLY A 253 -12.93 15.94 4.40
N ARG A 254 -13.93 16.59 3.82
CA ARG A 254 -14.07 16.69 2.35
C ARG A 254 -13.05 17.63 1.74
N THR A 255 -12.77 18.73 2.44
CA THR A 255 -11.72 19.70 2.07
C THR A 255 -10.89 20.11 3.27
N PHE A 256 -9.63 20.41 3.03
CA PHE A 256 -8.72 20.87 4.06
C PHE A 256 -8.15 22.25 3.72
N THR A 257 -8.09 23.11 4.73
CA THR A 257 -7.37 24.38 4.68
C THR A 257 -6.03 24.21 5.40
N LYS A 258 -4.93 24.48 4.72
CA LYS A 258 -3.60 24.46 5.32
C LYS A 258 -3.44 25.57 6.34
N TYR A 259 -2.80 25.29 7.46
CA TYR A 259 -2.53 26.28 8.50
C TYR A 259 -1.58 27.35 7.95
N GLU A 260 -1.93 28.61 8.12
CA GLU A 260 -1.21 29.75 7.54
C GLU A 260 0.19 29.96 8.11
N ASN A 261 0.43 29.47 9.34
CA ASN A 261 1.73 29.57 10.00
C ASN A 261 2.51 28.23 10.01
N ASN A 262 2.24 27.34 9.04
CA ASN A 262 3.06 26.14 8.87
C ASN A 262 4.55 26.50 8.64
N PRO A 263 5.51 25.71 9.15
CA PRO A 263 5.34 24.44 9.85
C PRO A 263 5.03 24.61 11.35
N VAL A 264 4.36 23.60 11.96
CA VAL A 264 4.12 23.54 13.40
C VAL A 264 5.25 22.87 14.17
N LEU A 265 6.10 22.08 13.49
CA LEU A 265 7.24 21.42 14.12
C LEU A 265 8.38 21.21 13.10
N THR A 266 9.59 21.53 13.50
CA THR A 266 10.84 21.28 12.74
C THR A 266 11.83 20.51 13.61
N PRO A 267 12.77 19.74 13.00
CA PRO A 267 13.79 19.04 13.78
C PRO A 267 14.74 20.07 14.45
N PHE A 268 14.94 19.95 15.76
CA PHE A 268 15.81 20.88 16.52
C PHE A 268 17.31 20.64 16.31
N ASP A 269 17.67 19.49 15.76
CA ASP A 269 19.05 19.03 15.53
C ASP A 269 19.43 18.95 14.04
N GLY A 270 18.54 19.40 13.14
CA GLY A 270 18.77 19.41 11.71
C GLY A 270 18.73 18.04 11.05
N LEU A 271 18.05 17.04 11.66
CA LEU A 271 17.86 15.74 11.04
C LEU A 271 17.21 15.86 9.67
N ARG A 272 17.70 15.05 8.74
CA ARG A 272 17.16 14.97 7.39
C ARG A 272 15.86 14.16 7.33
N ASP A 273 15.86 13.01 8.00
CA ASP A 273 14.72 12.09 8.05
C ASP A 273 13.90 12.35 9.33
N PHE A 274 12.88 13.21 9.19
CA PHE A 274 12.02 13.65 10.30
C PHE A 274 10.59 13.77 9.80
N ARG A 275 9.77 12.69 9.93
CA ARG A 275 8.49 12.56 9.25
C ARG A 275 7.47 11.70 9.94
N ASP A 276 6.26 11.65 9.34
CA ASP A 276 5.15 10.77 9.64
C ASP A 276 4.54 11.03 11.03
N PRO A 277 4.00 12.25 11.30
CA PRO A 277 3.50 12.61 12.61
C PRO A 277 2.22 11.82 12.93
N LYS A 278 2.22 11.07 14.05
CA LYS A 278 1.04 10.47 14.66
C LYS A 278 0.59 11.28 15.86
N VAL A 279 -0.60 11.85 15.79
CA VAL A 279 -1.19 12.63 16.88
C VAL A 279 -2.29 11.83 17.58
N PHE A 280 -2.33 11.93 18.90
CA PHE A 280 -3.36 11.29 19.74
C PHE A 280 -3.61 12.09 21.01
N TRP A 281 -4.79 11.91 21.63
CA TRP A 281 -5.13 12.50 22.92
C TRP A 281 -4.62 11.62 24.07
N TYR A 282 -3.88 12.21 25.00
CA TYR A 282 -3.41 11.51 26.20
C TYR A 282 -4.23 11.96 27.41
N GLU A 283 -5.21 11.14 27.76
CA GLU A 283 -6.22 11.42 28.79
C GLU A 283 -5.64 11.76 30.16
N PRO A 284 -4.59 11.04 30.68
CA PRO A 284 -4.08 11.33 32.02
C PRO A 284 -3.55 12.75 32.22
N GLU A 285 -3.03 13.40 31.18
CA GLU A 285 -2.50 14.77 31.22
C GLU A 285 -3.40 15.81 30.55
N GLN A 286 -4.52 15.38 29.94
CA GLN A 286 -5.44 16.26 29.20
C GLN A 286 -4.69 17.10 28.16
N LYS A 287 -3.86 16.43 27.34
CA LYS A 287 -3.04 17.03 26.29
C LYS A 287 -3.01 16.19 25.02
N TRP A 288 -2.71 16.84 23.95
CA TRP A 288 -2.37 16.20 22.68
C TRP A 288 -0.91 15.77 22.68
N TYR A 289 -0.66 14.59 22.15
CA TYR A 289 0.67 14.04 21.97
C TYR A 289 0.93 13.79 20.48
N MET A 290 2.18 13.95 20.07
CA MET A 290 2.63 13.63 18.72
C MET A 290 3.85 12.74 18.81
N ILE A 291 3.89 11.69 17.98
CA ILE A 291 5.08 10.90 17.73
C ILE A 291 5.54 11.17 16.31
N VAL A 292 6.83 11.41 16.12
CA VAL A 292 7.43 11.65 14.82
C VAL A 292 8.61 10.71 14.64
N SER A 293 8.73 10.09 13.48
CA SER A 293 9.92 9.36 13.07
C SER A 293 11.09 10.32 12.90
N ALA A 294 12.15 10.11 13.66
CA ALA A 294 13.35 10.93 13.70
C ALA A 294 14.58 10.04 13.48
N ASP A 295 14.83 9.66 12.23
CA ASP A 295 15.84 8.68 11.83
C ASP A 295 15.65 7.34 12.58
N LYS A 296 16.48 7.01 13.55
CA LYS A 296 16.45 5.73 14.28
C LYS A 296 15.66 5.76 15.59
N GLU A 297 14.97 6.84 15.86
CA GLU A 297 14.13 6.95 17.04
C GLU A 297 12.75 7.51 16.71
N MET A 298 11.79 7.24 17.57
CA MET A 298 10.49 7.89 17.61
C MET A 298 10.52 8.97 18.66
N ARG A 299 10.27 10.23 18.29
CA ARG A 299 10.27 11.37 19.21
C ARG A 299 8.88 11.71 19.65
N PHE A 300 8.70 11.83 20.96
CA PHE A 300 7.45 12.23 21.59
C PHE A 300 7.45 13.73 21.84
N TYR A 301 6.30 14.35 21.55
CA TYR A 301 6.00 15.76 21.82
C TYR A 301 4.63 15.88 22.48
N ALA A 302 4.42 16.96 23.25
CA ALA A 302 3.12 17.29 23.82
C ALA A 302 2.68 18.70 23.44
N SER A 303 1.38 18.93 23.34
CA SER A 303 0.76 20.21 23.01
C SER A 303 -0.57 20.38 23.72
N ALA A 304 -0.86 21.61 24.15
CA ALA A 304 -2.17 21.98 24.64
C ALA A 304 -3.13 22.50 23.55
N ASN A 305 -2.61 22.90 22.39
CA ASN A 305 -3.36 23.63 21.37
C ASN A 305 -3.16 23.11 19.94
N LEU A 306 -2.48 21.95 19.77
CA LEU A 306 -2.19 21.32 18.47
C LEU A 306 -1.26 22.14 17.54
N LYS A 307 -0.77 23.28 17.98
CA LYS A 307 0.08 24.21 17.21
C LYS A 307 1.49 24.34 17.77
N ASP A 308 1.61 24.40 19.09
CA ASP A 308 2.88 24.54 19.81
C ASP A 308 3.24 23.21 20.46
N TRP A 309 4.42 22.65 20.11
CA TRP A 309 4.82 21.31 20.51
C TRP A 309 6.11 21.33 21.34
N GLU A 310 6.04 20.71 22.51
CA GLU A 310 7.17 20.55 23.44
C GLU A 310 7.74 19.13 23.32
N TYR A 311 9.07 19.01 23.14
CA TYR A 311 9.76 17.72 23.13
C TYR A 311 9.76 17.06 24.50
N LEU A 312 9.48 15.77 24.55
CA LEU A 312 9.45 14.99 25.80
C LEU A 312 10.59 13.98 25.89
N SER A 313 10.69 13.09 24.91
CA SER A 313 11.65 11.97 24.92
C SER A 313 11.77 11.33 23.54
N GLY A 314 12.73 10.40 23.40
CA GLY A 314 12.88 9.52 22.25
C GLY A 314 12.89 8.04 22.66
N PHE A 315 12.49 7.17 21.73
CA PHE A 315 12.59 5.72 21.87
C PHE A 315 12.91 5.08 20.53
N GLY A 316 13.69 4.01 20.57
CA GLY A 316 13.80 3.08 19.45
C GLY A 316 15.21 2.84 18.94
N GLU A 317 16.15 3.75 19.13
CA GLU A 317 17.53 3.53 18.70
C GLU A 317 18.11 2.26 19.33
N GLY A 318 18.53 1.32 18.48
CA GLY A 318 19.05 0.01 18.89
C GLY A 318 18.00 -1.05 19.23
N TYR A 319 16.71 -0.75 19.06
CA TYR A 319 15.63 -1.71 19.28
C TYR A 319 15.12 -2.32 17.96
N GLY A 320 14.79 -3.61 18.00
CA GLY A 320 14.19 -4.33 16.89
C GLY A 320 15.09 -4.47 15.67
N ALA A 321 14.46 -4.58 14.49
CA ALA A 321 15.12 -4.58 13.20
C ALA A 321 15.28 -3.14 12.71
N GLN A 322 16.49 -2.61 12.71
CA GLN A 322 16.74 -1.19 12.45
C GLN A 322 18.00 -0.95 11.59
N PRO A 323 18.01 -1.44 10.33
CA PRO A 323 19.14 -1.14 9.43
C PRO A 323 19.15 0.33 8.99
N ASN A 324 17.98 0.98 8.87
CA ASN A 324 17.79 2.37 8.50
C ASN A 324 16.90 3.10 9.51
N GLN A 325 16.15 4.12 9.06
CA GLN A 325 15.17 4.82 9.88
C GLN A 325 13.90 3.99 10.12
N PHE A 326 13.15 4.35 11.15
CA PHE A 326 11.75 4.00 11.31
C PHE A 326 10.86 4.92 10.48
N GLU A 327 9.68 4.43 10.08
CA GLU A 327 8.67 5.19 9.32
C GLU A 327 7.28 4.91 9.89
N CYS A 328 6.32 5.80 9.60
CA CYS A 328 4.88 5.65 9.85
C CYS A 328 4.56 5.09 11.24
N PRO A 329 4.88 5.81 12.33
CA PRO A 329 4.60 5.34 13.68
C PRO A 329 3.10 5.30 13.96
N ASP A 330 2.68 4.35 14.80
CA ASP A 330 1.43 4.41 15.51
C ASP A 330 1.63 4.11 17.00
N PHE A 331 0.74 4.62 17.85
CA PHE A 331 0.85 4.44 19.30
C PHE A 331 -0.53 4.28 19.93
N ILE A 332 -0.81 3.07 20.40
CA ILE A 332 -2.12 2.65 20.84
C ILE A 332 -2.04 1.97 22.19
N GLN A 333 -3.12 1.99 22.95
CA GLN A 333 -3.24 1.27 24.21
C GLN A 333 -4.28 0.16 24.09
N LEU A 334 -3.92 -1.07 24.41
CA LEU A 334 -4.77 -2.25 24.25
C LEU A 334 -4.83 -3.07 25.55
N PRO A 335 -5.99 -3.68 25.85
CA PRO A 335 -6.09 -4.65 26.93
C PRO A 335 -5.36 -5.96 26.56
N VAL A 336 -4.66 -6.55 27.51
CA VAL A 336 -4.01 -7.86 27.36
C VAL A 336 -5.02 -8.96 27.71
N ASP A 337 -5.17 -9.94 26.82
CA ASP A 337 -6.14 -11.05 26.97
C ASP A 337 -7.59 -10.57 27.21
N GLY A 338 -7.97 -9.42 26.66
CA GLY A 338 -9.28 -8.80 26.84
C GLY A 338 -9.51 -8.22 28.25
N ASN A 339 -8.51 -8.20 29.13
CA ASN A 339 -8.64 -7.68 30.49
C ASN A 339 -8.48 -6.14 30.50
N ALA A 340 -9.58 -5.42 30.71
CA ALA A 340 -9.61 -3.95 30.75
C ALA A 340 -8.73 -3.33 31.86
N ASP A 341 -8.46 -4.08 32.96
CA ASP A 341 -7.61 -3.62 34.06
C ASP A 341 -6.11 -3.85 33.78
N ARG A 342 -5.77 -4.59 32.73
CA ARG A 342 -4.40 -4.89 32.32
C ARG A 342 -4.17 -4.41 30.91
N LYS A 343 -3.76 -3.17 30.74
CA LYS A 343 -3.48 -2.55 29.44
C LYS A 343 -1.98 -2.38 29.23
N LYS A 344 -1.56 -2.45 27.97
CA LYS A 344 -0.21 -2.11 27.54
C LYS A 344 -0.26 -1.12 26.38
N TRP A 345 0.76 -0.30 26.29
CA TRP A 345 1.00 0.53 25.13
C TRP A 345 1.74 -0.27 24.05
N VAL A 346 1.40 -0.02 22.82
CA VAL A 346 2.06 -0.61 21.65
C VAL A 346 2.51 0.51 20.73
N MET A 347 3.78 0.50 20.41
CA MET A 347 4.36 1.32 19.35
C MET A 347 4.49 0.46 18.11
N ILE A 348 3.79 0.81 17.05
CA ILE A 348 3.92 0.20 15.72
C ILE A 348 4.92 1.07 14.95
N VAL A 349 5.87 0.44 14.26
CA VAL A 349 6.84 1.10 13.40
C VAL A 349 7.03 0.30 12.12
N ASN A 350 7.47 0.99 11.07
CA ASN A 350 7.71 0.38 9.78
C ASN A 350 9.18 0.56 9.38
N VAL A 351 9.77 -0.47 8.80
CA VAL A 351 11.18 -0.49 8.44
C VAL A 351 11.37 -0.83 6.96
N ASN A 352 12.27 -0.10 6.30
CA ASN A 352 12.62 -0.33 4.90
C ASN A 352 14.05 0.17 4.57
N PRO A 353 14.98 -0.76 4.20
CA PRO A 353 14.88 -2.21 4.31
C PRO A 353 14.88 -2.66 5.77
N GLY A 354 14.64 -3.94 6.02
CA GLY A 354 14.69 -4.50 7.37
C GLY A 354 13.75 -5.68 7.59
N GLY A 355 12.82 -5.89 6.67
CA GLY A 355 11.87 -6.99 6.73
C GLY A 355 12.53 -8.37 6.72
N PRO A 356 11.91 -9.38 7.33
CA PRO A 356 12.47 -10.73 7.47
C PRO A 356 12.73 -11.42 6.13
N PHE A 357 12.03 -10.99 5.07
CA PHE A 357 12.20 -11.52 3.70
C PHE A 357 12.77 -10.45 2.74
N GLY A 358 13.38 -9.40 3.28
CA GLY A 358 13.91 -8.27 2.54
C GLY A 358 12.88 -7.16 2.26
N GLY A 359 13.37 -5.94 2.11
CA GLY A 359 12.55 -4.75 1.88
C GLY A 359 11.72 -4.32 3.08
N SER A 360 10.47 -4.01 2.83
CA SER A 360 9.56 -3.39 3.78
C SER A 360 8.92 -4.38 4.74
N ALA A 361 8.70 -3.98 6.00
CA ALA A 361 7.93 -4.74 6.98
C ALA A 361 7.43 -3.84 8.11
N THR A 362 6.43 -4.33 8.86
CA THR A 362 5.88 -3.68 10.06
C THR A 362 6.27 -4.47 11.30
N GLU A 363 6.95 -3.82 12.24
CA GLU A 363 7.24 -4.38 13.56
C GLU A 363 6.56 -3.56 14.67
N TYR A 364 6.52 -4.12 15.88
CA TYR A 364 5.89 -3.45 17.02
C TYR A 364 6.63 -3.72 18.33
N PHE A 365 6.48 -2.79 19.26
CA PHE A 365 7.01 -2.85 20.62
C PHE A 365 5.88 -2.74 21.62
N VAL A 366 5.84 -3.65 22.59
CA VAL A 366 4.88 -3.63 23.71
C VAL A 366 5.59 -3.10 24.94
N GLY A 367 4.92 -2.22 25.70
CA GLY A 367 5.51 -1.67 26.90
C GLY A 367 4.56 -0.79 27.73
N ASP A 368 5.16 0.03 28.56
CA ASP A 368 4.46 1.01 29.41
C ASP A 368 4.85 2.44 29.01
N PHE A 369 3.92 3.37 29.16
CA PHE A 369 4.13 4.79 28.92
C PHE A 369 3.65 5.60 30.11
N ASP A 370 4.52 6.42 30.67
CA ASP A 370 4.27 7.21 31.89
C ASP A 370 3.84 8.66 31.62
N GLY A 371 3.52 8.99 30.36
CA GLY A 371 3.22 10.35 29.92
C GLY A 371 4.45 11.10 29.40
N LYS A 372 5.64 10.53 29.52
CA LYS A 372 6.87 11.12 29.02
C LYS A 372 7.74 10.10 28.28
N THR A 373 7.92 8.92 28.84
CA THR A 373 8.87 7.90 28.37
C THR A 373 8.14 6.58 28.09
N PHE A 374 8.39 6.02 26.94
CA PHE A 374 8.00 4.64 26.61
C PHE A 374 9.09 3.66 27.03
N THR A 375 8.71 2.64 27.81
CA THR A 375 9.60 1.58 28.27
C THR A 375 9.15 0.26 27.68
N CYS A 376 9.96 -0.31 26.78
CA CYS A 376 9.67 -1.57 26.10
C CYS A 376 9.84 -2.77 27.05
N ASP A 377 8.90 -3.72 27.03
CA ASP A 377 8.97 -4.96 27.81
C ASP A 377 10.03 -5.94 27.26
N SER A 378 10.26 -5.91 25.95
CA SER A 378 11.22 -6.81 25.28
C SER A 378 12.64 -6.27 25.30
N LYS A 379 13.63 -7.20 25.22
CA LYS A 379 15.03 -6.83 25.03
C LYS A 379 15.25 -6.14 23.67
N PRO A 380 16.24 -5.24 23.56
CA PRO A 380 16.50 -4.51 22.31
C PRO A 380 16.65 -5.37 21.05
N GLN A 381 17.19 -6.58 21.16
CA GLN A 381 17.43 -7.47 20.02
C GLN A 381 16.21 -8.23 19.53
N VAL A 382 15.06 -8.08 20.20
CA VAL A 382 13.82 -8.80 19.85
C VAL A 382 13.02 -7.97 18.86
N ALA A 383 12.83 -8.48 17.65
CA ALA A 383 11.89 -7.96 16.68
C ALA A 383 10.58 -8.76 16.72
N LYS A 384 9.45 -8.09 16.86
CA LYS A 384 8.11 -8.67 16.77
C LYS A 384 7.42 -8.13 15.53
N TRP A 385 7.11 -9.01 14.59
CA TRP A 385 6.50 -8.66 13.30
C TRP A 385 4.98 -8.72 13.40
N LEU A 386 4.30 -7.72 12.84
CA LEU A 386 2.84 -7.68 12.76
C LEU A 386 2.32 -8.60 11.65
N ASP A 387 3.07 -8.72 10.57
CA ASP A 387 2.77 -9.56 9.43
C ASP A 387 4.05 -10.28 8.98
N PHE A 388 3.93 -11.55 8.62
CA PHE A 388 5.01 -12.42 8.17
C PHE A 388 4.98 -12.68 6.66
N GLY A 389 4.14 -11.98 5.92
CA GLY A 389 4.24 -11.90 4.47
C GLY A 389 5.32 -10.92 4.03
N LYS A 390 5.42 -10.71 2.74
CA LYS A 390 6.39 -9.75 2.18
C LYS A 390 5.77 -8.41 1.84
N ASP A 391 4.45 -8.34 1.68
CA ASP A 391 3.76 -7.17 1.11
C ASP A 391 2.83 -6.49 2.12
N HIS A 392 3.39 -6.17 3.29
CA HIS A 392 2.67 -5.49 4.36
C HIS A 392 3.54 -4.37 4.95
N TYR A 393 3.10 -3.12 4.78
CA TYR A 393 3.90 -1.95 5.16
C TYR A 393 3.05 -0.75 5.53
N ALA A 394 3.68 0.26 6.17
CA ALA A 394 3.08 1.54 6.52
C ALA A 394 1.75 1.40 7.28
N THR A 395 1.69 0.42 8.18
CA THR A 395 0.50 0.10 8.95
C THR A 395 0.24 1.16 10.01
N VAL A 396 -0.92 1.79 9.93
CA VAL A 396 -1.42 2.77 10.91
C VAL A 396 -2.88 2.50 11.25
N CYS A 397 -3.34 3.02 12.40
CA CYS A 397 -4.67 2.76 12.93
C CYS A 397 -5.60 3.96 12.74
N PHE A 398 -6.89 3.67 12.58
CA PHE A 398 -7.94 4.70 12.63
C PHE A 398 -7.99 5.33 14.01
N SER A 399 -8.07 6.64 14.06
CA SER A 399 -8.38 7.40 15.26
C SER A 399 -9.90 7.52 15.47
N ASN A 400 -10.32 7.79 16.71
CA ASN A 400 -11.72 8.04 17.07
C ASN A 400 -12.68 6.84 16.84
N THR A 401 -12.18 5.61 16.94
CA THR A 401 -12.97 4.37 16.79
C THR A 401 -13.51 3.80 18.11
N GLY A 402 -13.40 4.54 19.22
CA GLY A 402 -13.77 4.09 20.55
C GLY A 402 -12.77 3.05 21.08
N GLU A 403 -13.29 1.94 21.61
CA GLU A 403 -12.43 0.87 22.17
C GLU A 403 -11.82 -0.06 21.11
N ARG A 404 -12.38 -0.06 19.92
CA ARG A 404 -11.92 -0.90 18.81
C ARG A 404 -10.72 -0.26 18.11
N VAL A 405 -9.67 -1.01 17.91
CA VAL A 405 -8.48 -0.56 17.19
C VAL A 405 -8.40 -1.26 15.85
N VAL A 406 -8.61 -0.52 14.77
CA VAL A 406 -8.56 -1.00 13.39
C VAL A 406 -7.38 -0.40 12.67
N ALA A 407 -6.54 -1.25 12.11
CA ALA A 407 -5.35 -0.88 11.33
C ALA A 407 -5.56 -1.13 9.84
N MET A 408 -4.86 -0.35 9.00
CA MET A 408 -4.85 -0.47 7.55
C MET A 408 -3.41 -0.41 7.05
N PRO A 409 -2.91 -1.45 6.36
CA PRO A 409 -1.57 -1.45 5.76
C PRO A 409 -1.60 -0.99 4.30
N TRP A 410 -0.46 -0.59 3.78
CA TRP A 410 -0.18 -0.63 2.35
C TRP A 410 0.27 -2.03 1.95
N MET A 411 -0.39 -2.62 0.96
CA MET A 411 -0.11 -3.95 0.45
C MET A 411 0.88 -3.88 -0.71
N SER A 412 2.14 -3.72 -0.39
CA SER A 412 3.26 -3.76 -1.34
C SER A 412 4.61 -3.83 -0.62
N ASN A 413 5.71 -3.82 -1.40
CA ASN A 413 7.08 -3.80 -0.89
C ASN A 413 7.92 -2.84 -1.74
N TRP A 414 8.69 -1.96 -1.09
CA TRP A 414 9.53 -0.97 -1.78
C TRP A 414 10.57 -1.57 -2.74
N GLN A 415 10.90 -2.87 -2.58
CA GLN A 415 11.82 -3.54 -3.50
C GLN A 415 11.31 -3.56 -4.94
N TYR A 416 9.98 -3.61 -5.16
CA TYR A 416 9.37 -3.73 -6.48
C TYR A 416 8.09 -2.91 -6.69
N ALA A 417 7.70 -2.10 -5.74
CA ALA A 417 6.42 -1.37 -5.80
C ALA A 417 6.24 -0.55 -7.08
N ASN A 418 7.31 0.09 -7.58
CA ASN A 418 7.26 0.89 -8.80
C ASN A 418 7.23 0.06 -10.11
N ILE A 419 7.42 -1.24 -10.04
CA ILE A 419 7.60 -2.11 -11.22
C ILE A 419 6.67 -3.31 -11.24
N THR A 420 5.70 -3.40 -10.31
CA THR A 420 4.66 -4.45 -10.36
C THR A 420 3.95 -4.43 -11.73
N PRO A 421 3.47 -5.58 -12.24
CA PRO A 421 2.91 -5.68 -13.59
C PRO A 421 1.49 -5.10 -13.70
N ILE A 422 1.27 -3.95 -13.07
CA ILE A 422 0.02 -3.19 -13.03
C ILE A 422 0.28 -1.84 -13.70
N ARG A 423 -0.67 -1.35 -14.49
CA ARG A 423 -0.58 -0.08 -15.21
C ARG A 423 -1.80 0.79 -14.95
N GLN A 424 -1.67 2.10 -15.23
CA GLN A 424 -2.68 3.13 -15.01
C GLN A 424 -2.98 3.40 -13.53
N TYR A 425 -2.96 2.41 -12.67
CA TYR A 425 -2.93 2.55 -11.21
C TYR A 425 -1.85 1.63 -10.66
N ARG A 426 -1.37 1.88 -9.44
CA ARG A 426 -0.46 0.97 -8.72
C ARG A 426 -0.57 1.21 -7.22
N GLY A 427 -0.53 0.12 -6.47
CA GLY A 427 -0.74 0.08 -5.02
C GLY A 427 -2.17 -0.29 -4.62
N ALA A 428 -2.28 -0.91 -3.45
CA ALA A 428 -3.54 -1.27 -2.81
C ALA A 428 -3.35 -1.22 -1.29
N ASN A 429 -4.43 -1.07 -0.53
CA ASN A 429 -4.40 -1.40 0.89
C ASN A 429 -4.64 -2.89 1.09
N GLY A 430 -3.98 -3.51 2.08
CA GLY A 430 -4.36 -4.81 2.59
C GLY A 430 -5.69 -4.74 3.33
N LEU A 431 -6.19 -5.88 3.77
CA LEU A 431 -7.45 -5.94 4.52
C LEU A 431 -7.35 -5.11 5.81
N PRO A 432 -8.42 -4.40 6.19
CA PRO A 432 -8.50 -3.79 7.52
C PRO A 432 -8.46 -4.86 8.60
N ARG A 433 -7.70 -4.59 9.66
CA ARG A 433 -7.44 -5.57 10.73
C ARG A 433 -7.78 -5.00 12.09
N GLU A 434 -8.47 -5.78 12.90
CA GLU A 434 -8.66 -5.48 14.31
C GLU A 434 -7.47 -5.98 15.12
N LEU A 435 -6.89 -5.09 15.93
CA LEU A 435 -5.70 -5.39 16.72
C LEU A 435 -6.07 -5.74 18.15
N SER A 436 -5.42 -6.77 18.69
CA SER A 436 -5.56 -7.18 20.10
C SER A 436 -4.25 -7.67 20.68
N LEU A 437 -4.14 -7.72 22.02
CA LEU A 437 -2.98 -8.28 22.70
C LEU A 437 -3.32 -9.60 23.39
N TYR A 438 -2.41 -10.56 23.27
CA TYR A 438 -2.50 -11.83 23.98
C TYR A 438 -1.19 -12.20 24.66
N SER A 439 -1.27 -12.94 25.75
CA SER A 439 -0.09 -13.46 26.45
C SER A 439 0.22 -14.90 26.00
N LYS A 440 1.50 -15.18 25.83
CA LYS A 440 2.01 -16.51 25.49
C LYS A 440 3.41 -16.68 26.07
N ASP A 441 3.63 -17.77 26.81
CA ASP A 441 4.94 -18.15 27.38
C ASP A 441 5.61 -17.02 28.20
N GLY A 442 4.81 -16.19 28.88
CA GLY A 442 5.27 -15.06 29.69
C GLY A 442 5.54 -13.77 28.91
N GLU A 443 5.40 -13.77 27.61
CA GLU A 443 5.53 -12.61 26.72
C GLU A 443 4.16 -12.14 26.24
N ILE A 444 4.08 -10.87 25.80
CA ILE A 444 2.87 -10.28 25.20
C ILE A 444 3.10 -10.10 23.70
N TYR A 445 2.14 -10.55 22.91
CA TYR A 445 2.13 -10.45 21.46
C TYR A 445 0.89 -9.72 20.97
N MET A 446 0.95 -9.18 19.75
CA MET A 446 -0.19 -8.60 19.07
C MET A 446 -0.76 -9.59 18.05
N ALA A 447 -2.08 -9.73 18.04
CA ALA A 447 -2.84 -10.35 16.99
C ALA A 447 -3.43 -9.27 16.08
N ALA A 448 -3.50 -9.55 14.79
CA ALA A 448 -4.05 -8.66 13.78
C ALA A 448 -5.00 -9.49 12.89
N ASP A 449 -6.27 -9.56 13.27
CA ASP A 449 -7.25 -10.37 12.55
C ASP A 449 -8.05 -9.54 11.55
N ALA A 450 -8.49 -10.18 10.47
CA ALA A 450 -9.36 -9.54 9.48
C ALA A 450 -10.68 -9.10 10.12
N VAL A 451 -11.15 -7.91 9.79
CA VAL A 451 -12.39 -7.38 10.38
C VAL A 451 -13.63 -8.18 9.96
N ASP A 452 -14.60 -8.34 10.86
CA ASP A 452 -15.83 -9.11 10.63
C ASP A 452 -16.69 -8.55 9.48
N GLU A 453 -16.58 -7.27 9.18
CA GLU A 453 -17.32 -6.60 8.09
C GLU A 453 -17.06 -7.22 6.72
N LEU A 454 -15.91 -7.88 6.52
CA LEU A 454 -15.58 -8.61 5.28
C LEU A 454 -16.58 -9.72 4.96
N GLN A 455 -17.25 -10.28 5.96
CA GLN A 455 -18.31 -11.30 5.76
C GLN A 455 -19.46 -10.75 4.90
N SER A 456 -19.65 -9.44 4.87
CA SER A 456 -20.67 -8.79 4.02
C SER A 456 -20.40 -8.91 2.51
N LEU A 457 -19.19 -9.30 2.12
CA LEU A 457 -18.78 -9.56 0.74
C LEU A 457 -19.18 -10.95 0.25
N ARG A 458 -19.49 -11.89 1.14
CA ARG A 458 -19.83 -13.28 0.81
C ARG A 458 -21.13 -13.34 -0.01
N LYS A 459 -21.08 -13.86 -1.24
CA LYS A 459 -22.23 -14.00 -2.14
C LYS A 459 -22.68 -15.45 -2.30
N GLU A 460 -21.75 -16.37 -2.34
CA GLU A 460 -21.99 -17.81 -2.51
C GLU A 460 -21.03 -18.57 -1.60
N THR A 461 -21.52 -19.64 -1.00
CA THR A 461 -20.71 -20.51 -0.13
C THR A 461 -20.77 -21.93 -0.63
N ARG A 462 -19.60 -22.54 -0.83
CA ARG A 462 -19.43 -23.97 -1.04
C ARG A 462 -18.89 -24.60 0.24
N GLU A 463 -19.63 -25.54 0.79
CA GLU A 463 -19.19 -26.31 1.96
C GLU A 463 -18.68 -27.68 1.51
N LEU A 464 -17.45 -28.02 1.90
CA LEU A 464 -16.85 -29.33 1.66
C LEU A 464 -16.84 -30.20 2.92
N GLY A 465 -17.16 -29.60 4.08
CA GLY A 465 -17.28 -30.31 5.36
C GLY A 465 -15.93 -30.80 5.90
N ASP A 466 -16.00 -31.95 6.56
CA ASP A 466 -14.83 -32.57 7.20
C ASP A 466 -14.21 -33.60 6.25
N LEU A 467 -12.89 -33.53 6.11
CA LEU A 467 -12.10 -34.37 5.22
C LEU A 467 -10.91 -34.99 5.97
N THR A 468 -10.60 -36.23 5.65
CA THR A 468 -9.30 -36.85 6.00
C THR A 468 -8.41 -36.80 4.78
N VAL A 469 -7.27 -36.13 4.90
CA VAL A 469 -6.29 -36.02 3.81
C VAL A 469 -5.14 -36.97 4.10
N ASP A 470 -4.89 -37.88 3.16
CA ASP A 470 -3.77 -38.81 3.13
C ASP A 470 -3.15 -38.70 1.73
N GLY A 471 -2.00 -38.07 1.63
CA GLY A 471 -1.38 -37.67 0.36
C GLY A 471 -2.08 -36.46 -0.27
N SER A 472 -3.21 -36.62 -0.94
CA SER A 472 -3.89 -35.47 -1.55
C SER A 472 -5.39 -35.65 -1.74
N TYR A 473 -6.11 -34.52 -1.75
CA TYR A 473 -7.53 -34.40 -2.11
C TYR A 473 -7.69 -33.21 -3.07
N LEU A 474 -8.20 -33.45 -4.27
CA LEU A 474 -8.31 -32.44 -5.34
C LEU A 474 -9.75 -31.96 -5.51
N VAL A 475 -9.91 -30.65 -5.55
CA VAL A 475 -11.12 -29.93 -5.97
C VAL A 475 -10.80 -29.24 -7.29
N ASN A 476 -11.34 -29.77 -8.41
CA ASN A 476 -11.02 -29.29 -9.76
C ASN A 476 -11.58 -27.90 -10.07
N GLU A 477 -12.59 -27.49 -9.36
CA GLU A 477 -13.23 -26.19 -9.51
C GLU A 477 -13.51 -25.63 -8.12
N ILE A 478 -12.88 -24.50 -7.79
CA ILE A 478 -13.06 -23.85 -6.49
C ILE A 478 -14.50 -23.38 -6.35
N LEU A 479 -14.94 -22.55 -7.27
CA LEU A 479 -16.31 -22.01 -7.36
C LEU A 479 -16.70 -21.84 -8.82
N PRO A 480 -17.99 -22.09 -9.19
CA PRO A 480 -18.52 -21.63 -10.47
C PRO A 480 -18.31 -20.12 -10.65
N ASP A 481 -18.04 -19.70 -11.86
CA ASP A 481 -17.85 -18.28 -12.22
C ASP A 481 -16.84 -17.55 -11.31
N ASN A 482 -15.76 -18.23 -10.92
CA ASN A 482 -14.69 -17.67 -10.11
C ASN A 482 -13.95 -16.57 -10.89
N GLU A 483 -14.04 -15.33 -10.40
CA GLU A 483 -13.35 -14.17 -10.96
C GLU A 483 -11.99 -13.87 -10.28
N GLY A 484 -11.53 -14.74 -9.38
CA GLY A 484 -10.29 -14.62 -8.62
C GLY A 484 -10.45 -13.98 -7.25
N ALA A 485 -11.68 -13.77 -6.77
CA ALA A 485 -11.96 -13.21 -5.45
C ALA A 485 -12.78 -14.19 -4.60
N TYR A 486 -12.13 -14.78 -3.61
CA TYR A 486 -12.76 -15.75 -2.71
C TYR A 486 -12.04 -15.86 -1.37
N GLU A 487 -12.70 -16.47 -0.42
CA GLU A 487 -12.26 -16.70 0.94
C GLU A 487 -12.34 -18.19 1.26
N LEU A 488 -11.35 -18.73 1.96
CA LEU A 488 -11.34 -20.08 2.48
C LEU A 488 -11.24 -20.07 4.00
N GLU A 489 -12.12 -20.78 4.66
CA GLU A 489 -12.09 -21.04 6.10
C GLU A 489 -11.94 -22.55 6.34
N MET A 490 -10.99 -22.95 7.18
CA MET A 490 -10.83 -24.34 7.60
C MET A 490 -10.04 -24.47 8.89
N THR A 491 -10.23 -25.58 9.56
CA THR A 491 -9.36 -26.01 10.67
C THR A 491 -8.55 -27.23 10.25
N VAL A 492 -7.23 -27.12 10.33
CA VAL A 492 -6.30 -28.21 10.02
C VAL A 492 -5.80 -28.84 11.30
N VAL A 493 -5.93 -30.17 11.43
CA VAL A 493 -5.42 -30.97 12.54
C VAL A 493 -4.43 -31.97 11.98
N PRO A 494 -3.11 -31.68 11.99
CA PRO A 494 -2.10 -32.62 11.51
C PRO A 494 -1.95 -33.79 12.49
N ASP A 495 -1.91 -35.00 11.96
CA ASP A 495 -1.86 -36.24 12.77
C ASP A 495 -0.45 -36.74 13.03
N LYS A 496 0.53 -36.38 12.19
CA LYS A 496 1.94 -36.77 12.33
C LYS A 496 2.87 -35.63 11.90
N SER A 497 4.12 -35.76 12.32
CA SER A 497 5.17 -34.84 11.88
C SER A 497 5.35 -34.88 10.37
N GLY A 498 5.06 -33.76 9.69
CA GLY A 498 5.13 -33.64 8.24
C GLY A 498 4.60 -32.31 7.79
N ILE A 499 4.14 -32.26 6.55
CA ILE A 499 3.51 -31.08 5.95
C ILE A 499 2.01 -31.34 5.81
N ALA A 500 1.19 -30.35 6.14
CA ALA A 500 -0.24 -30.35 5.86
C ALA A 500 -0.66 -28.98 5.35
N GLY A 501 -1.30 -28.90 4.19
CA GLY A 501 -1.65 -27.62 3.60
C GLY A 501 -2.52 -27.70 2.37
N LEU A 502 -2.55 -26.59 1.65
CA LEU A 502 -3.29 -26.39 0.42
C LEU A 502 -2.42 -25.78 -0.70
N GLU A 503 -2.78 -26.10 -1.90
CA GLU A 503 -2.27 -25.50 -3.14
C GLU A 503 -3.45 -24.92 -3.92
N LEU A 504 -3.31 -23.69 -4.37
CA LEU A 504 -4.20 -23.05 -5.33
C LEU A 504 -3.48 -23.01 -6.67
N ALA A 505 -4.15 -23.49 -7.72
CA ALA A 505 -3.54 -23.60 -9.05
C ALA A 505 -4.52 -23.23 -10.17
N ASN A 506 -3.97 -22.98 -11.37
CA ASN A 506 -4.73 -22.75 -12.59
C ASN A 506 -4.34 -23.74 -13.71
N SER A 507 -4.99 -23.60 -14.86
CA SER A 507 -4.78 -24.49 -16.03
C SER A 507 -3.39 -24.38 -16.64
N LYS A 508 -2.65 -23.31 -16.36
CA LYS A 508 -1.29 -23.07 -16.86
C LYS A 508 -0.21 -23.68 -15.98
N GLY A 509 -0.60 -24.28 -14.83
CA GLY A 509 0.33 -24.83 -13.86
C GLY A 509 0.94 -23.76 -12.94
N GLU A 510 0.46 -22.51 -12.99
CA GLU A 510 0.79 -21.50 -12.00
C GLU A 510 0.12 -21.86 -10.68
N ARG A 511 0.83 -21.68 -9.57
CA ARG A 511 0.35 -22.13 -8.26
C ARG A 511 0.94 -21.34 -7.10
N THR A 512 0.18 -21.33 -6.00
CA THR A 512 0.64 -20.88 -4.68
C THR A 512 0.32 -21.95 -3.65
N MET A 513 1.12 -22.02 -2.58
CA MET A 513 0.93 -23.00 -1.52
C MET A 513 0.85 -22.31 -0.16
N VAL A 514 -0.03 -22.82 0.69
CA VAL A 514 -0.11 -22.47 2.12
C VAL A 514 -0.04 -23.78 2.91
N TYR A 515 0.93 -23.90 3.81
CA TYR A 515 1.08 -25.15 4.56
C TYR A 515 1.69 -24.97 5.94
N LEU A 516 1.36 -25.92 6.82
CA LEU A 516 1.95 -26.12 8.14
C LEU A 516 3.10 -27.10 7.99
N ASP A 517 4.31 -26.68 8.35
CA ASP A 517 5.51 -27.53 8.42
C ASP A 517 5.80 -27.84 9.88
N LEU A 518 5.40 -29.03 10.32
CA LEU A 518 5.50 -29.44 11.72
C LEU A 518 6.96 -29.62 12.17
N ALA A 519 7.82 -30.10 11.29
CA ALA A 519 9.22 -30.30 11.57
C ALA A 519 9.96 -28.97 11.78
N ALA A 520 9.70 -27.99 10.94
CA ALA A 520 10.28 -26.67 11.05
C ALA A 520 9.50 -25.73 11.99
N LYS A 521 8.35 -26.15 12.51
CA LYS A 521 7.46 -25.38 13.40
C LYS A 521 7.11 -24.02 12.82
N ARG A 522 6.60 -24.01 11.60
CA ARG A 522 6.23 -22.79 10.88
C ARG A 522 5.03 -23.00 9.99
N VAL A 523 4.31 -21.93 9.73
CA VAL A 523 3.38 -21.81 8.61
C VAL A 523 4.09 -21.13 7.46
N VAL A 524 3.85 -21.59 6.23
CA VAL A 524 4.49 -21.10 5.02
C VAL A 524 3.44 -20.67 4.02
N MET A 525 3.69 -19.55 3.35
CA MET A 525 2.98 -19.12 2.15
C MET A 525 4.01 -18.99 1.02
N ASP A 526 3.91 -19.87 0.01
CA ASP A 526 4.87 -19.95 -1.08
C ASP A 526 4.23 -19.46 -2.39
N ARG A 527 4.83 -18.42 -2.98
CA ARG A 527 4.44 -17.83 -4.26
C ARG A 527 5.49 -18.00 -5.36
N THR A 528 6.44 -18.89 -5.19
CA THR A 528 7.57 -19.09 -6.11
C THR A 528 7.11 -19.34 -7.54
N GLU A 529 5.98 -20.02 -7.73
CA GLU A 529 5.40 -20.37 -9.02
C GLU A 529 4.02 -19.71 -9.26
N SER A 530 3.78 -18.53 -8.68
CA SER A 530 2.47 -17.88 -8.64
C SER A 530 2.01 -17.22 -9.95
N GLY A 531 2.78 -17.27 -11.03
CA GLY A 531 2.50 -16.62 -12.31
C GLY A 531 3.62 -15.68 -12.73
N LEU A 532 3.34 -14.40 -12.95
CA LEU A 532 4.38 -13.41 -13.27
C LEU A 532 5.21 -13.12 -12.01
N THR A 533 6.45 -13.57 -12.00
CA THR A 533 7.40 -13.36 -10.90
C THR A 533 8.67 -12.63 -11.32
N ALA A 534 8.95 -12.54 -12.63
CA ALA A 534 10.16 -11.95 -13.21
C ALA A 534 9.93 -10.57 -13.84
N PHE A 535 8.91 -9.83 -13.42
CA PHE A 535 8.56 -8.53 -13.98
C PHE A 535 9.64 -7.46 -13.82
N GLY A 536 10.47 -7.55 -12.79
CA GLY A 536 11.59 -6.64 -12.54
C GLY A 536 12.70 -6.69 -13.59
N GLU A 537 12.82 -7.80 -14.34
CA GLU A 537 13.78 -7.93 -15.46
C GLU A 537 13.47 -6.97 -16.61
N ARG A 538 12.22 -6.60 -16.77
CA ARG A 538 11.73 -5.69 -17.82
C ARG A 538 11.80 -4.23 -17.42
N ALA A 539 12.18 -3.92 -16.19
CA ALA A 539 12.26 -2.55 -15.72
C ALA A 539 13.37 -1.80 -16.49
N THR A 540 13.03 -0.61 -16.94
CA THR A 540 14.00 0.27 -17.60
C THR A 540 15.03 0.81 -16.60
N PRO A 541 16.21 1.27 -17.08
CA PRO A 541 17.19 1.92 -16.21
C PRO A 541 16.61 3.06 -15.37
N HIS A 542 15.73 3.89 -15.94
CA HIS A 542 15.08 4.99 -15.21
C HIS A 542 14.21 4.53 -14.05
N VAL A 543 13.46 3.45 -14.25
CA VAL A 543 12.64 2.87 -13.17
C VAL A 543 13.53 2.34 -12.05
N LYS A 544 14.62 1.66 -12.40
CA LYS A 544 15.62 1.18 -11.45
C LYS A 544 16.31 2.33 -10.72
N GLU A 545 16.69 3.36 -11.44
CA GLU A 545 17.36 4.55 -10.89
C GLU A 545 16.49 5.30 -9.88
N ASN A 546 15.21 5.50 -10.16
CA ASN A 546 14.27 6.12 -9.22
C ASN A 546 14.07 5.30 -7.95
N HIS A 547 14.08 3.98 -8.07
CA HIS A 547 14.04 3.11 -6.92
C HIS A 547 15.33 3.20 -6.10
N ASP A 548 16.49 3.24 -6.75
CA ASP A 548 17.80 3.34 -6.12
C ASP A 548 18.06 4.70 -5.45
N ARG A 549 17.41 5.78 -5.89
CA ARG A 549 17.47 7.10 -5.22
C ARG A 549 17.10 7.03 -3.74
N ARG A 550 16.33 6.02 -3.33
CA ARG A 550 15.98 5.77 -1.93
C ARG A 550 17.00 4.94 -1.16
N LYS A 551 18.16 4.63 -1.75
CA LYS A 551 19.21 3.77 -1.14
C LYS A 551 18.67 2.43 -0.60
N THR A 552 17.53 1.99 -1.06
CA THR A 552 17.20 0.60 -0.93
C THR A 552 18.25 -0.12 -1.74
N THR A 553 19.09 -0.88 -1.11
CA THR A 553 20.19 -1.63 -1.72
C THR A 553 19.77 -2.10 -3.09
N ALA A 554 20.64 -1.97 -4.11
CA ALA A 554 20.46 -2.51 -5.45
C ALA A 554 20.14 -4.00 -5.33
N VAL A 555 18.89 -4.31 -5.09
CA VAL A 555 18.45 -5.64 -4.78
C VAL A 555 17.98 -6.25 -6.07
N ASN A 556 18.26 -7.49 -6.25
CA ASN A 556 17.71 -8.33 -7.28
C ASN A 556 16.18 -8.32 -7.22
N TYR A 557 15.54 -7.34 -7.84
CA TYR A 557 14.08 -7.26 -7.92
C TYR A 557 13.44 -8.58 -8.34
N VAL A 558 14.10 -9.28 -9.24
CA VAL A 558 13.64 -10.53 -9.83
C VAL A 558 13.61 -11.68 -8.83
N ASN A 559 14.65 -11.79 -8.01
CA ASN A 559 14.79 -12.91 -7.08
C ASN A 559 14.04 -12.70 -5.76
N ASP A 560 13.67 -11.46 -5.46
CA ASP A 560 13.04 -11.12 -4.19
C ASP A 560 11.50 -11.25 -4.21
N PHE A 561 10.88 -11.42 -5.37
CA PHE A 561 9.44 -11.66 -5.45
C PHE A 561 9.08 -13.15 -5.38
N ALA A 562 9.78 -14.01 -6.15
CA ALA A 562 9.53 -15.43 -6.23
C ALA A 562 10.10 -16.17 -5.03
N LEU A 563 9.41 -16.15 -3.90
CA LEU A 563 9.88 -16.80 -2.67
C LEU A 563 8.72 -17.29 -1.79
N GLY A 564 9.05 -18.19 -0.84
CA GLY A 564 8.17 -18.55 0.26
C GLY A 564 8.43 -17.69 1.49
N THR A 565 7.38 -17.07 2.02
CA THR A 565 7.38 -16.41 3.34
C THR A 565 6.96 -17.40 4.41
N TRP A 566 7.36 -17.16 5.65
CA TRP A 566 6.99 -18.05 6.74
C TRP A 566 6.92 -17.34 8.08
N ALA A 567 6.06 -17.85 8.96
CA ALA A 567 5.94 -17.40 10.34
C ALA A 567 6.25 -18.55 11.30
N PRO A 568 6.94 -18.28 12.42
CA PRO A 568 7.12 -19.27 13.47
C PRO A 568 5.77 -19.58 14.12
N LEU A 569 5.44 -20.86 14.23
CA LEU A 569 4.21 -21.33 14.85
C LEU A 569 4.50 -22.60 15.64
N SER A 570 4.11 -22.62 16.93
CA SER A 570 4.31 -23.78 17.80
C SER A 570 3.40 -24.94 17.39
N LEU A 571 3.76 -25.61 16.31
CA LEU A 571 3.00 -26.72 15.74
C LEU A 571 3.19 -28.00 16.55
N CYS A 572 2.08 -28.71 16.80
CA CYS A 572 2.03 -30.00 17.50
C CYS A 572 1.06 -30.93 16.78
N GLU A 573 1.38 -32.22 16.78
CA GLU A 573 0.47 -33.28 16.32
C GLU A 573 -0.85 -33.23 17.10
N GLY A 574 -1.95 -33.46 16.42
CA GLY A 574 -3.31 -33.49 16.99
C GLY A 574 -3.85 -32.15 17.48
N LYS A 575 -3.07 -31.08 17.39
CA LYS A 575 -3.56 -29.73 17.70
C LYS A 575 -4.27 -29.13 16.48
N ALA A 576 -5.39 -28.48 16.72
CA ALA A 576 -6.14 -27.76 15.70
C ALA A 576 -5.53 -26.38 15.43
N TYR A 577 -5.44 -25.99 14.16
CA TYR A 577 -5.02 -24.68 13.66
C TYR A 577 -6.06 -24.15 12.71
N ARG A 578 -6.61 -22.99 13.02
CA ARG A 578 -7.61 -22.33 12.18
C ARG A 578 -6.90 -21.52 11.12
N LEU A 579 -7.19 -21.81 9.86
CA LEU A 579 -6.69 -21.07 8.70
C LEU A 579 -7.83 -20.29 8.06
N HIS A 580 -7.63 -19.00 7.87
CA HIS A 580 -8.54 -18.08 7.22
C HIS A 580 -7.77 -17.37 6.11
N LEU A 581 -8.07 -17.70 4.85
CA LEU A 581 -7.34 -17.22 3.68
C LEU A 581 -8.24 -16.41 2.79
N PHE A 582 -7.83 -15.19 2.49
CA PHE A 582 -8.45 -14.31 1.51
C PHE A 582 -7.61 -14.27 0.24
N VAL A 583 -8.26 -14.40 -0.91
CA VAL A 583 -7.64 -14.34 -2.24
C VAL A 583 -8.34 -13.28 -3.07
N ASP A 584 -7.56 -12.40 -3.68
CA ASP A 584 -8.04 -11.47 -4.71
C ASP A 584 -7.15 -11.59 -5.95
N LYS A 585 -7.47 -10.88 -7.00
CA LYS A 585 -6.81 -11.02 -8.32
C LYS A 585 -5.29 -10.88 -8.29
N CYS A 586 -4.75 -10.15 -7.32
CA CYS A 586 -3.31 -9.93 -7.22
C CYS A 586 -2.76 -10.11 -5.80
N SER A 587 -3.51 -10.73 -4.89
CA SER A 587 -3.07 -10.87 -3.49
C SER A 587 -3.62 -12.10 -2.79
N MET A 588 -2.91 -12.51 -1.75
CA MET A 588 -3.32 -13.51 -0.76
C MET A 588 -3.01 -13.00 0.64
N GLU A 589 -3.99 -13.05 1.53
CA GLU A 589 -3.82 -12.73 2.96
C GLU A 589 -4.29 -13.91 3.81
N LEU A 590 -3.40 -14.42 4.64
CA LEU A 590 -3.64 -15.54 5.55
C LEU A 590 -3.65 -15.07 6.99
N PHE A 591 -4.68 -15.50 7.73
CA PHE A 591 -4.80 -15.33 9.18
C PHE A 591 -4.87 -16.69 9.84
N VAL A 592 -4.05 -16.92 10.87
CA VAL A 592 -4.01 -18.17 11.60
C VAL A 592 -4.37 -17.90 13.06
N ASP A 593 -5.28 -18.72 13.62
CA ASP A 593 -5.72 -18.67 15.01
C ASP A 593 -6.09 -17.24 15.47
N ASP A 594 -7.07 -16.62 14.80
CA ASP A 594 -7.58 -15.27 15.06
C ASP A 594 -6.50 -14.19 14.91
N GLY A 595 -5.75 -14.20 13.80
CA GLY A 595 -4.75 -13.20 13.50
C GLY A 595 -3.50 -13.24 14.40
N ARG A 596 -3.29 -14.31 15.19
CA ARG A 596 -2.03 -14.51 15.94
C ARG A 596 -0.83 -14.68 15.02
N VAL A 597 -1.08 -15.14 13.81
CA VAL A 597 -0.18 -15.03 12.67
C VAL A 597 -0.96 -14.43 11.51
N ALA A 598 -0.43 -13.38 10.91
CA ALA A 598 -0.94 -12.80 9.68
C ALA A 598 0.17 -12.80 8.62
N MET A 599 -0.18 -13.06 7.36
CA MET A 599 0.76 -13.09 6.24
C MET A 599 0.11 -12.49 4.99
N THR A 600 0.72 -11.47 4.40
CA THR A 600 0.24 -10.78 3.21
C THR A 600 1.25 -10.92 2.07
N ASN A 601 0.81 -11.45 0.93
CA ASN A 601 1.64 -11.57 -0.26
C ASN A 601 0.89 -11.15 -1.53
N LEU A 602 1.53 -10.32 -2.36
CA LEU A 602 1.10 -10.10 -3.73
C LEU A 602 1.35 -11.35 -4.57
N ILE A 603 0.48 -11.59 -5.53
CA ILE A 603 0.58 -12.65 -6.55
C ILE A 603 0.15 -12.08 -7.90
N PHE A 604 0.67 -12.61 -9.00
CA PHE A 604 0.31 -12.14 -10.33
C PHE A 604 0.04 -13.32 -11.27
N PRO A 605 -1.01 -14.13 -11.00
CA PRO A 605 -1.38 -15.24 -11.86
C PRO A 605 -1.88 -14.72 -13.22
N THR A 606 -1.54 -15.40 -14.31
CA THR A 606 -2.01 -15.01 -15.65
C THR A 606 -3.40 -15.54 -15.98
N GLU A 607 -3.92 -16.44 -15.16
CA GLU A 607 -5.32 -16.89 -15.08
C GLU A 607 -5.70 -17.08 -13.61
N VAL A 608 -6.98 -16.94 -13.29
CA VAL A 608 -7.46 -17.14 -11.92
C VAL A 608 -7.17 -18.57 -11.44
N TYR A 609 -6.83 -18.72 -10.17
CA TYR A 609 -6.74 -20.03 -9.55
C TYR A 609 -8.15 -20.59 -9.35
N ASN A 610 -8.44 -21.70 -10.00
CA ASN A 610 -9.74 -22.38 -9.93
C ASN A 610 -9.65 -23.84 -9.45
N GLN A 611 -8.44 -24.30 -9.11
CA GLN A 611 -8.19 -25.63 -8.55
C GLN A 611 -7.65 -25.49 -7.13
N LEU A 612 -8.18 -26.29 -6.22
CA LEU A 612 -7.71 -26.42 -4.85
C LEU A 612 -7.26 -27.86 -4.61
N ARG A 613 -6.03 -28.04 -4.18
CA ARG A 613 -5.51 -29.32 -3.70
C ARG A 613 -5.18 -29.21 -2.22
N LEU A 614 -5.85 -30.00 -1.38
CA LEU A 614 -5.40 -30.25 -0.02
C LEU A 614 -4.34 -31.36 -0.07
N TYR A 615 -3.27 -31.25 0.69
CA TYR A 615 -2.21 -32.25 0.65
C TYR A 615 -1.50 -32.44 1.99
N THR A 616 -0.91 -33.63 2.16
CA THR A 616 -0.03 -33.97 3.28
C THR A 616 1.22 -34.68 2.77
N GLU A 617 2.33 -34.47 3.48
CA GLU A 617 3.58 -35.19 3.26
C GLU A 617 4.11 -35.74 4.61
N GLY A 618 4.45 -37.05 4.64
CA GLY A 618 4.96 -37.71 5.83
C GLY A 618 3.96 -37.92 6.97
N GLY A 619 2.66 -37.84 6.68
CA GLY A 619 1.57 -38.03 7.63
C GLY A 619 0.20 -37.80 7.04
N THR A 620 -0.82 -37.73 7.90
CA THR A 620 -2.20 -37.42 7.55
C THR A 620 -2.66 -36.16 8.26
N ALA A 621 -3.77 -35.59 7.81
CA ALA A 621 -4.42 -34.47 8.49
C ALA A 621 -5.94 -34.59 8.42
N GLN A 622 -6.61 -34.10 9.47
CA GLN A 622 -8.04 -33.80 9.42
C GLN A 622 -8.20 -32.35 9.01
N VAL A 623 -8.99 -32.10 7.96
CA VAL A 623 -9.45 -30.78 7.59
C VAL A 623 -10.91 -30.69 7.98
N LYS A 624 -11.26 -29.74 8.85
CA LYS A 624 -12.61 -29.63 9.42
C LYS A 624 -13.25 -28.32 8.97
N GLY A 625 -14.54 -28.41 8.63
CA GLY A 625 -15.37 -27.26 8.34
C GLY A 625 -14.89 -26.43 7.13
N LEU A 626 -14.31 -27.10 6.11
CA LEU A 626 -13.82 -26.38 4.94
C LEU A 626 -14.97 -25.70 4.20
N LYS A 627 -14.88 -24.38 4.11
CA LYS A 627 -15.82 -23.51 3.37
C LYS A 627 -15.05 -22.64 2.40
N ILE A 628 -15.65 -22.41 1.26
CA ILE A 628 -15.17 -21.49 0.23
C ILE A 628 -16.28 -20.49 -0.06
N HIS A 629 -15.99 -19.18 0.09
CA HIS A 629 -16.94 -18.12 -0.16
C HIS A 629 -16.50 -17.30 -1.36
N ARG A 630 -17.38 -17.12 -2.36
CA ARG A 630 -17.14 -16.13 -3.40
C ARG A 630 -17.33 -14.73 -2.82
N LEU A 631 -16.36 -13.84 -3.08
CA LEU A 631 -16.41 -12.46 -2.63
C LEU A 631 -16.73 -11.52 -3.79
N ALA A 632 -17.56 -10.51 -3.54
CA ALA A 632 -17.82 -9.39 -4.45
C ALA A 632 -18.32 -8.16 -3.68
N ILE A 633 -18.05 -6.98 -4.21
CA ILE A 633 -18.54 -5.69 -3.70
C ILE A 633 -20.07 -5.56 -3.90
#